data_145e3ed00378dfb83985e70b219fc6a7
#
_entry.id   145e3ed00378dfb83985e70b219fc6a7
#
_cell.length_a   1.000
_cell.length_b   1.000
_cell.length_c   1.000
_cell.angle_alpha   90.00
_cell.angle_beta   90.00
_cell.angle_gamma   90.00
#
_symmetry.space_group_name_H-M   'P 1'
#
loop_
_entity.id
_entity.type
_entity.pdbx_description
1 polymer ?
#
loop_
_entity_poly.entity_id
_entity_poly.type
_entity_poly.pdbx_seq_one_letter_code
_entity_poly.pdbx_strand_id
1 'polypeptide(L)'
;GHYFTQNQIREIIAYAAARGIRVVPEFDVPGHATSWVTAYPELASAPGPYSLQRKWGVFDPVLDPTNPKVYELLDGFLGEMAALFPDAYIHIGGDENNGVQWNANPQIQAFIREHHLKDNAGLHAYFNGKLHAILAKYGKQLIGWDEILHPDLPAGSVVHSWRGPDGIAAATKLGFATILSNGYYIDLNYRTTAHYFNDPVPADTSLTPEQQKLVLGGEATMWSEWVTPETIDSRIWPRTAAIAERLWSAREINDVPDMYRRLALVSRHLEEVGLQHESYLDPALRRLAGDAATPVELQALRTLVNLLEPVKHYERNDQQPGVTQFSPLTGLVDCTRADSTAARDFSTQVYALVHQPLPDARAANEIMQTLIAWQFTAEHLTGLAAQSPRLHEAAPMLQSLANASALGREALAVILSGHVPPAGWLNAQAARLDAIAQPHAATELPVIIPLKLLVTVAAEQDKRAKLTPEAWKQHLLDLMFPATKTEKSP
;
A
#
# COMPACT_ATOMS: atom_id res chain seq x y z
N GLY A 1 -27.14 -10.06 -7.07
CA GLY A 1 -25.71 -9.75 -6.99
C GLY A 1 -25.35 -8.61 -7.93
N HIS A 2 -24.23 -7.99 -7.68
CA HIS A 2 -23.66 -6.97 -8.57
C HIS A 2 -22.61 -7.65 -9.43
N TYR A 3 -22.75 -7.57 -10.75
CA TYR A 3 -21.81 -8.11 -11.72
C TYR A 3 -21.90 -7.29 -13.02
N PHE A 4 -20.84 -7.30 -13.78
CA PHE A 4 -20.84 -6.72 -15.12
C PHE A 4 -21.46 -7.71 -16.11
N THR A 5 -22.38 -7.23 -16.94
CA THR A 5 -22.84 -7.99 -18.11
C THR A 5 -21.73 -8.08 -19.16
N GLN A 6 -21.78 -9.10 -20.02
CA GLN A 6 -20.81 -9.22 -21.10
C GLN A 6 -20.79 -7.98 -22.03
N ASN A 7 -21.94 -7.32 -22.22
CA ASN A 7 -21.98 -6.09 -23.00
C ASN A 7 -21.24 -4.94 -22.32
N GLN A 8 -21.39 -4.77 -21.01
CA GLN A 8 -20.61 -3.77 -20.24
C GLN A 8 -19.11 -4.07 -20.30
N ILE A 9 -18.72 -5.35 -20.24
CA ILE A 9 -17.30 -5.74 -20.40
C ILE A 9 -16.82 -5.37 -21.82
N ARG A 10 -17.59 -5.63 -22.87
CA ARG A 10 -17.21 -5.22 -24.24
C ARG A 10 -17.07 -3.71 -24.38
N GLU A 11 -17.94 -2.93 -23.74
CA GLU A 11 -17.85 -1.47 -23.71
C GLU A 11 -16.57 -1.01 -23.00
N ILE A 12 -16.23 -1.60 -21.84
CA ILE A 12 -14.99 -1.31 -21.10
C ILE A 12 -13.76 -1.64 -21.96
N ILE A 13 -13.74 -2.80 -22.61
CA ILE A 13 -12.64 -3.21 -23.48
C ILE A 13 -12.48 -2.24 -24.66
N ALA A 14 -13.58 -1.87 -25.32
CA ALA A 14 -13.55 -0.94 -26.44
C ALA A 14 -13.08 0.46 -26.01
N TYR A 15 -13.56 0.93 -24.85
CA TYR A 15 -13.14 2.22 -24.27
C TYR A 15 -11.65 2.25 -23.94
N ALA A 16 -11.14 1.19 -23.32
CA ALA A 16 -9.72 1.03 -23.02
C ALA A 16 -8.86 0.96 -24.28
N ALA A 17 -9.27 0.12 -25.26
CA ALA A 17 -8.54 -0.04 -26.52
C ALA A 17 -8.42 1.27 -27.33
N ALA A 18 -9.47 2.12 -27.33
CA ALA A 18 -9.44 3.44 -27.94
C ALA A 18 -8.40 4.40 -27.31
N ARG A 19 -7.84 4.03 -26.14
CA ARG A 19 -6.80 4.76 -25.40
C ARG A 19 -5.47 4.02 -25.36
N GLY A 20 -5.31 2.95 -26.13
CA GLY A 20 -4.12 2.11 -26.13
C GLY A 20 -3.95 1.25 -24.89
N ILE A 21 -5.00 1.07 -24.09
CA ILE A 21 -4.99 0.27 -22.85
C ILE A 21 -5.50 -1.14 -23.17
N ARG A 22 -4.75 -2.14 -22.74
CA ARG A 22 -5.12 -3.56 -22.80
C ARG A 22 -5.93 -3.93 -21.56
N VAL A 23 -6.93 -4.79 -21.71
CA VAL A 23 -7.71 -5.34 -20.60
C VAL A 23 -7.40 -6.82 -20.50
N VAL A 24 -6.64 -7.20 -19.46
CA VAL A 24 -6.31 -8.60 -19.12
C VAL A 24 -7.19 -9.02 -17.95
N PRO A 25 -8.04 -10.05 -18.09
CA PRO A 25 -8.87 -10.50 -17.00
C PRO A 25 -8.07 -11.39 -16.03
N GLU A 26 -8.44 -11.35 -14.75
CA GLU A 26 -7.98 -12.32 -13.75
C GLU A 26 -9.16 -13.15 -13.23
N PHE A 27 -8.94 -14.47 -13.15
CA PHE A 27 -9.88 -15.44 -12.57
C PHE A 27 -9.12 -16.35 -11.63
N ASP A 28 -9.12 -15.99 -10.37
CA ASP A 28 -8.25 -16.61 -9.37
C ASP A 28 -8.68 -18.02 -8.99
N VAL A 29 -7.77 -18.96 -9.18
CA VAL A 29 -7.88 -20.40 -8.88
C VAL A 29 -6.47 -21.01 -8.66
N PRO A 30 -6.29 -22.07 -7.85
CA PRO A 30 -7.29 -22.86 -7.15
C PRO A 30 -7.68 -22.29 -5.79
N GLY A 31 -6.88 -21.35 -5.24
CA GLY A 31 -7.16 -20.57 -4.04
C GLY A 31 -8.26 -19.54 -4.29
N HIS A 32 -8.57 -18.69 -3.30
CA HIS A 32 -9.60 -17.65 -3.36
C HIS A 32 -10.95 -18.14 -3.94
N ALA A 33 -11.21 -19.45 -3.81
CA ALA A 33 -12.28 -20.17 -4.49
C ALA A 33 -13.60 -20.22 -3.72
N THR A 34 -13.75 -19.46 -2.62
CA THR A 34 -14.96 -19.56 -1.77
C THR A 34 -16.25 -19.28 -2.55
N SER A 35 -16.27 -18.33 -3.49
CA SER A 35 -17.43 -18.05 -4.32
C SER A 35 -17.70 -19.18 -5.33
N TRP A 36 -16.67 -19.79 -5.88
CA TRP A 36 -16.78 -20.94 -6.79
C TRP A 36 -17.42 -22.12 -6.08
N VAL A 37 -16.89 -22.53 -4.92
CA VAL A 37 -17.37 -23.70 -4.18
C VAL A 37 -18.70 -23.45 -3.44
N THR A 38 -19.07 -22.19 -3.22
CA THR A 38 -20.41 -21.86 -2.76
C THR A 38 -21.47 -22.10 -3.84
N ALA A 39 -21.11 -21.84 -5.12
CA ALA A 39 -21.99 -22.10 -6.26
C ALA A 39 -21.93 -23.56 -6.72
N TYR A 40 -20.78 -24.21 -6.65
CA TYR A 40 -20.49 -25.57 -7.11
C TYR A 40 -19.74 -26.36 -6.03
N PRO A 41 -20.43 -26.78 -4.93
CA PRO A 41 -19.76 -27.44 -3.78
C PRO A 41 -19.01 -28.73 -4.13
N GLU A 42 -19.42 -29.40 -5.23
CA GLU A 42 -18.79 -30.62 -5.72
C GLU A 42 -17.37 -30.42 -6.30
N LEU A 43 -16.94 -29.18 -6.49
CA LEU A 43 -15.60 -28.82 -6.98
C LEU A 43 -14.57 -28.61 -5.85
N ALA A 44 -15.05 -28.59 -4.60
CA ALA A 44 -14.22 -28.28 -3.45
C ALA A 44 -13.36 -29.47 -3.01
N SER A 45 -12.19 -29.15 -2.43
CA SER A 45 -11.27 -30.13 -1.84
C SER A 45 -11.73 -30.71 -0.51
N ALA A 46 -12.73 -30.12 0.13
CA ALA A 46 -13.30 -30.56 1.40
C ALA A 46 -14.82 -30.50 1.37
N PRO A 47 -15.55 -31.27 2.21
CA PRO A 47 -16.99 -31.17 2.28
C PRO A 47 -17.45 -29.82 2.86
N GLY A 48 -18.58 -29.29 2.30
CA GLY A 48 -19.24 -28.08 2.81
C GLY A 48 -19.98 -28.30 4.14
N PRO A 49 -20.86 -27.37 4.54
CA PRO A 49 -21.42 -26.32 3.71
C PRO A 49 -20.48 -25.09 3.54
N TYR A 50 -20.55 -24.44 2.39
CA TYR A 50 -19.83 -23.22 2.09
C TYR A 50 -20.77 -22.02 2.09
N SER A 51 -20.24 -20.83 2.42
CA SER A 51 -20.94 -19.55 2.35
C SER A 51 -20.01 -18.45 1.84
N LEU A 52 -20.58 -17.43 1.21
CA LEU A 52 -19.82 -16.28 0.74
C LEU A 52 -19.12 -15.57 1.91
N GLN A 53 -17.85 -15.27 1.73
CA GLN A 53 -17.09 -14.47 2.67
C GLN A 53 -17.57 -13.02 2.67
N ARG A 54 -17.53 -12.41 3.85
CA ARG A 54 -17.96 -11.02 4.08
C ARG A 54 -16.87 -10.18 4.77
N LYS A 55 -15.75 -10.80 5.08
CA LYS A 55 -14.56 -10.19 5.67
C LYS A 55 -13.41 -10.32 4.68
N TRP A 56 -12.42 -9.49 4.85
CA TRP A 56 -11.11 -9.65 4.21
C TRP A 56 -10.38 -10.87 4.79
N GLY A 57 -9.43 -11.42 4.04
CA GLY A 57 -8.54 -12.49 4.49
C GLY A 57 -8.35 -13.60 3.49
N VAL A 58 -7.44 -14.49 3.83
CA VAL A 58 -7.16 -15.75 3.12
C VAL A 58 -8.00 -16.86 3.74
N PHE A 59 -8.71 -17.62 2.92
CA PHE A 59 -9.66 -18.63 3.39
C PHE A 59 -9.33 -20.00 2.82
N ASP A 60 -9.59 -21.05 3.61
CA ASP A 60 -9.26 -22.43 3.27
C ASP A 60 -9.94 -23.03 2.03
N PRO A 61 -11.18 -22.67 1.65
CA PRO A 61 -11.85 -23.27 0.52
C PRO A 61 -11.05 -23.14 -0.78
N VAL A 62 -10.72 -24.29 -1.35
CA VAL A 62 -9.87 -24.42 -2.54
C VAL A 62 -10.46 -25.48 -3.48
N LEU A 63 -10.27 -25.33 -4.79
CA LEU A 63 -10.66 -26.31 -5.78
C LEU A 63 -9.86 -27.62 -5.64
N ASP A 64 -10.50 -28.75 -5.97
CA ASP A 64 -9.87 -30.07 -5.98
C ASP A 64 -9.18 -30.37 -7.33
N PRO A 65 -7.84 -30.31 -7.41
CA PRO A 65 -7.12 -30.57 -8.65
C PRO A 65 -7.22 -32.00 -9.17
N THR A 66 -7.73 -32.93 -8.35
CA THR A 66 -7.88 -34.34 -8.73
C THR A 66 -9.25 -34.63 -9.35
N ASN A 67 -10.17 -33.69 -9.24
CA ASN A 67 -11.54 -33.81 -9.72
C ASN A 67 -11.65 -33.36 -11.19
N PRO A 68 -11.96 -34.23 -12.16
CA PRO A 68 -12.07 -33.86 -13.57
C PRO A 68 -13.14 -32.82 -13.85
N LYS A 69 -14.21 -32.74 -13.05
CA LYS A 69 -15.27 -31.74 -13.20
C LYS A 69 -14.77 -30.29 -13.02
N VAL A 70 -13.69 -30.10 -12.24
CA VAL A 70 -13.03 -28.79 -12.11
C VAL A 70 -12.57 -28.31 -13.47
N TYR A 71 -11.89 -29.18 -14.23
CA TYR A 71 -11.37 -28.82 -15.54
C TYR A 71 -12.45 -28.71 -16.61
N GLU A 72 -13.53 -29.51 -16.51
CA GLU A 72 -14.70 -29.38 -17.39
C GLU A 72 -15.38 -28.00 -17.22
N LEU A 73 -15.59 -27.57 -15.97
CA LEU A 73 -16.12 -26.24 -15.68
C LEU A 73 -15.18 -25.12 -16.16
N LEU A 74 -13.90 -25.22 -15.81
CA LEU A 74 -12.91 -24.20 -16.17
C LEU A 74 -12.67 -24.13 -17.67
N ASP A 75 -12.73 -25.25 -18.43
CA ASP A 75 -12.65 -25.22 -19.89
C ASP A 75 -13.82 -24.45 -20.52
N GLY A 76 -15.06 -24.72 -20.06
CA GLY A 76 -16.23 -23.99 -20.53
C GLY A 76 -16.16 -22.49 -20.18
N PHE A 77 -15.84 -22.18 -18.92
CA PHE A 77 -15.74 -20.82 -18.43
C PHE A 77 -14.62 -20.02 -19.14
N LEU A 78 -13.40 -20.56 -19.16
CA LEU A 78 -12.25 -19.89 -19.78
C LEU A 78 -12.42 -19.76 -21.30
N GLY A 79 -13.11 -20.71 -21.93
CA GLY A 79 -13.47 -20.59 -23.36
C GLY A 79 -14.40 -19.42 -23.64
N GLU A 80 -15.41 -19.20 -22.79
CA GLU A 80 -16.30 -18.05 -22.89
C GLU A 80 -15.54 -16.73 -22.61
N MET A 81 -14.70 -16.71 -21.58
CA MET A 81 -13.90 -15.52 -21.25
C MET A 81 -12.83 -15.22 -22.32
N ALA A 82 -12.21 -16.23 -22.91
CA ALA A 82 -11.26 -16.07 -24.01
C ALA A 82 -11.91 -15.42 -25.26
N ALA A 83 -13.19 -15.72 -25.51
CA ALA A 83 -13.95 -15.07 -26.59
C ALA A 83 -14.37 -13.64 -26.25
N LEU A 84 -14.58 -13.34 -24.96
CA LEU A 84 -14.99 -12.02 -24.47
C LEU A 84 -13.81 -11.03 -24.40
N PHE A 85 -12.66 -11.47 -23.92
CA PHE A 85 -11.44 -10.67 -23.76
C PHE A 85 -10.45 -10.92 -24.89
N PRO A 86 -10.22 -9.94 -25.77
CA PRO A 86 -9.36 -10.12 -26.96
C PRO A 86 -7.87 -10.18 -26.65
N ASP A 87 -7.45 -9.81 -25.43
CA ASP A 87 -6.04 -9.84 -25.05
C ASP A 87 -5.44 -11.26 -25.16
N ALA A 88 -4.15 -11.32 -25.43
CA ALA A 88 -3.45 -12.59 -25.56
C ALA A 88 -3.28 -13.30 -24.19
N TYR A 89 -3.46 -12.61 -23.08
CA TYR A 89 -3.23 -13.14 -21.74
C TYR A 89 -4.53 -13.29 -20.95
N ILE A 90 -4.55 -14.29 -20.08
CA ILE A 90 -5.50 -14.45 -18.97
C ILE A 90 -4.68 -14.72 -17.70
N HIS A 91 -4.94 -13.96 -16.65
CA HIS A 91 -4.36 -14.17 -15.34
C HIS A 91 -5.23 -15.18 -14.56
N ILE A 92 -4.60 -16.18 -13.96
CA ILE A 92 -5.28 -17.28 -13.25
C ILE A 92 -5.21 -17.13 -11.73
N GLY A 93 -4.62 -16.05 -11.20
CA GLY A 93 -4.30 -15.94 -9.79
C GLY A 93 -3.22 -16.92 -9.37
N GLY A 94 -3.58 -17.93 -8.61
CA GLY A 94 -2.70 -19.03 -8.21
C GLY A 94 -2.03 -18.81 -6.87
N ASP A 95 -2.33 -17.74 -6.18
CA ASP A 95 -1.78 -17.32 -4.91
C ASP A 95 -2.51 -17.93 -3.69
N GLU A 96 -1.87 -17.79 -2.55
CA GLU A 96 -2.39 -17.99 -1.19
C GLU A 96 -3.15 -19.30 -0.93
N ASN A 97 -2.85 -20.35 -1.68
CA ASN A 97 -3.31 -21.68 -1.33
C ASN A 97 -2.48 -22.22 -0.15
N ASN A 98 -3.03 -22.13 1.05
CA ASN A 98 -2.38 -22.59 2.29
C ASN A 98 -2.25 -24.11 2.43
N GLY A 99 -2.85 -24.89 1.53
CA GLY A 99 -2.79 -26.34 1.49
C GLY A 99 -3.57 -27.08 2.58
N VAL A 100 -4.28 -26.37 3.47
CA VAL A 100 -5.00 -26.98 4.62
C VAL A 100 -5.97 -28.05 4.14
N GLN A 101 -6.85 -27.73 3.20
CA GLN A 101 -7.83 -28.69 2.67
C GLN A 101 -7.16 -29.79 1.85
N TRP A 102 -6.13 -29.49 1.09
CA TRP A 102 -5.39 -30.51 0.33
C TRP A 102 -4.69 -31.51 1.24
N ASN A 103 -4.04 -31.03 2.31
CA ASN A 103 -3.38 -31.90 3.30
C ASN A 103 -4.36 -32.78 4.06
N ALA A 104 -5.57 -32.27 4.34
CA ALA A 104 -6.59 -33.00 5.07
C ALA A 104 -7.37 -34.02 4.21
N ASN A 105 -7.26 -33.97 2.88
CA ASN A 105 -8.00 -34.86 1.97
C ASN A 105 -7.16 -36.08 1.60
N PRO A 106 -7.52 -37.31 2.08
CA PRO A 106 -6.76 -38.54 1.81
C PRO A 106 -6.69 -38.91 0.32
N GLN A 107 -7.72 -38.56 -0.48
CA GLN A 107 -7.77 -38.84 -1.91
C GLN A 107 -6.76 -37.96 -2.67
N ILE A 108 -6.70 -36.67 -2.33
CA ILE A 108 -5.71 -35.72 -2.86
C ILE A 108 -4.30 -36.20 -2.50
N GLN A 109 -4.08 -36.60 -1.24
CA GLN A 109 -2.76 -37.13 -0.81
C GLN A 109 -2.39 -38.45 -1.48
N ALA A 110 -3.36 -39.31 -1.79
CA ALA A 110 -3.14 -40.51 -2.58
C ALA A 110 -2.75 -40.16 -4.04
N PHE A 111 -3.47 -39.24 -4.66
CA PHE A 111 -3.20 -38.75 -6.00
C PHE A 111 -1.79 -38.16 -6.14
N ILE A 112 -1.35 -37.32 -5.17
CA ILE A 112 0.02 -36.79 -5.15
C ILE A 112 1.06 -37.92 -5.21
N ARG A 113 0.87 -38.98 -4.39
CA ARG A 113 1.78 -40.14 -4.39
C ARG A 113 1.75 -40.94 -5.69
N GLU A 114 0.56 -41.24 -6.19
CA GLU A 114 0.34 -42.06 -7.41
C GLU A 114 0.89 -41.37 -8.65
N HIS A 115 0.80 -40.05 -8.72
CA HIS A 115 1.29 -39.24 -9.83
C HIS A 115 2.71 -38.71 -9.62
N HIS A 116 3.40 -39.13 -8.55
CA HIS A 116 4.77 -38.71 -8.23
C HIS A 116 4.96 -37.17 -8.13
N LEU A 117 3.93 -36.45 -7.68
CA LEU A 117 3.95 -35.00 -7.61
C LEU A 117 4.72 -34.44 -6.40
N LYS A 118 5.24 -35.32 -5.55
CA LYS A 118 6.03 -35.02 -4.35
C LYS A 118 5.24 -34.35 -3.21
N ASP A 119 4.60 -33.21 -3.45
CA ASP A 119 3.94 -32.36 -2.44
C ASP A 119 2.83 -31.47 -3.06
N ASN A 120 2.26 -30.57 -2.26
CA ASN A 120 1.24 -29.62 -2.72
C ASN A 120 1.77 -28.66 -3.80
N ALA A 121 3.06 -28.32 -3.80
CA ALA A 121 3.63 -27.49 -4.86
C ALA A 121 3.63 -28.21 -6.20
N GLY A 122 3.96 -29.50 -6.20
CA GLY A 122 3.83 -30.35 -7.40
C GLY A 122 2.38 -30.51 -7.85
N LEU A 123 1.43 -30.65 -6.92
CA LEU A 123 0.00 -30.67 -7.25
C LEU A 123 -0.47 -29.33 -7.85
N HIS A 124 0.02 -28.22 -7.32
CA HIS A 124 -0.27 -26.90 -7.87
C HIS A 124 0.31 -26.75 -9.29
N ALA A 125 1.54 -27.18 -9.51
CA ALA A 125 2.14 -27.21 -10.85
C ALA A 125 1.35 -28.10 -11.84
N TYR A 126 0.86 -29.26 -11.38
CA TYR A 126 -0.04 -30.11 -12.18
C TYR A 126 -1.32 -29.35 -12.56
N PHE A 127 -1.97 -28.68 -11.61
CA PHE A 127 -3.15 -27.87 -11.85
C PHE A 127 -2.87 -26.75 -12.88
N ASN A 128 -1.79 -26.00 -12.70
CA ASN A 128 -1.37 -24.94 -13.61
C ASN A 128 -1.07 -25.47 -15.03
N GLY A 129 -0.47 -26.66 -15.12
CA GLY A 129 -0.27 -27.35 -16.41
C GLY A 129 -1.57 -27.65 -17.13
N LYS A 130 -2.62 -28.07 -16.40
CA LYS A 130 -3.96 -28.27 -16.96
C LYS A 130 -4.59 -26.96 -17.44
N LEU A 131 -4.50 -25.90 -16.64
CA LEU A 131 -5.02 -24.59 -17.04
C LEU A 131 -4.28 -24.02 -18.25
N HIS A 132 -2.96 -24.17 -18.28
CA HIS A 132 -2.17 -23.76 -19.44
C HIS A 132 -2.63 -24.46 -20.73
N ALA A 133 -2.90 -25.79 -20.67
CA ALA A 133 -3.42 -26.52 -21.83
C ALA A 133 -4.82 -26.03 -22.27
N ILE A 134 -5.70 -25.73 -21.30
CA ILE A 134 -7.02 -25.14 -21.56
C ILE A 134 -6.87 -23.76 -22.24
N LEU A 135 -6.05 -22.87 -21.69
CA LEU A 135 -5.84 -21.54 -22.25
C LEU A 135 -5.21 -21.59 -23.64
N ALA A 136 -4.23 -22.47 -23.86
CA ALA A 136 -3.59 -22.68 -25.17
C ALA A 136 -4.58 -23.14 -26.25
N LYS A 137 -5.59 -23.96 -25.90
CA LYS A 137 -6.68 -24.35 -26.78
C LYS A 137 -7.45 -23.14 -27.36
N TYR A 138 -7.54 -22.06 -26.57
CA TYR A 138 -8.20 -20.81 -26.95
C TYR A 138 -7.23 -19.72 -27.42
N GLY A 139 -5.96 -20.05 -27.64
CA GLY A 139 -4.94 -19.10 -28.10
C GLY A 139 -4.52 -18.08 -27.04
N LYS A 140 -4.71 -18.40 -25.76
CA LYS A 140 -4.33 -17.53 -24.64
C LYS A 140 -3.07 -18.02 -23.94
N GLN A 141 -2.34 -17.06 -23.35
CA GLN A 141 -1.16 -17.32 -22.51
C GLN A 141 -1.52 -17.11 -21.03
N LEU A 142 -0.90 -17.91 -20.17
CA LEU A 142 -1.14 -17.89 -18.73
C LEU A 142 -0.27 -16.84 -18.06
N ILE A 143 -0.85 -16.02 -17.21
CA ILE A 143 -0.19 -15.24 -16.15
C ILE A 143 -0.67 -15.80 -14.81
N GLY A 144 0.17 -15.79 -13.79
CA GLY A 144 -0.21 -16.05 -12.40
C GLY A 144 0.78 -15.46 -11.42
N TRP A 145 0.34 -15.33 -10.17
CA TRP A 145 1.17 -14.82 -9.08
C TRP A 145 2.39 -15.74 -8.86
N ASP A 146 3.42 -15.27 -8.18
CA ASP A 146 4.70 -15.97 -8.13
C ASP A 146 4.67 -17.34 -7.41
N GLU A 147 3.56 -17.73 -6.79
CA GLU A 147 3.29 -19.08 -6.30
C GLU A 147 3.17 -20.12 -7.40
N ILE A 148 2.85 -19.72 -8.63
CA ILE A 148 2.83 -20.66 -9.77
C ILE A 148 4.24 -21.12 -10.18
N LEU A 149 5.29 -20.44 -9.70
CA LEU A 149 6.67 -20.70 -10.10
C LEU A 149 7.12 -22.09 -9.63
N HIS A 150 7.32 -22.98 -10.58
CA HIS A 150 7.77 -24.34 -10.37
C HIS A 150 8.61 -24.78 -11.59
N PRO A 151 9.59 -25.70 -11.45
CA PRO A 151 10.35 -26.22 -12.59
C PRO A 151 9.48 -26.81 -13.71
N ASP A 152 8.33 -27.36 -13.37
CA ASP A 152 7.37 -27.97 -14.32
C ASP A 152 6.33 -26.95 -14.85
N LEU A 153 6.44 -25.65 -14.53
CA LEU A 153 5.57 -24.62 -15.10
C LEU A 153 5.78 -24.59 -16.62
N PRO A 154 4.70 -24.64 -17.43
CA PRO A 154 4.83 -24.63 -18.89
C PRO A 154 5.50 -23.37 -19.42
N ALA A 155 6.39 -23.53 -20.40
CA ALA A 155 7.07 -22.43 -21.06
C ALA A 155 6.06 -21.46 -21.70
N GLY A 156 6.39 -20.16 -21.72
CA GLY A 156 5.51 -19.10 -22.20
C GLY A 156 4.54 -18.53 -21.14
N SER A 157 4.49 -19.13 -19.95
CA SER A 157 3.80 -18.54 -18.81
C SER A 157 4.51 -17.28 -18.33
N VAL A 158 3.76 -16.31 -17.75
CA VAL A 158 4.28 -15.09 -17.14
C VAL A 158 4.10 -15.19 -15.63
N VAL A 159 5.15 -14.89 -14.88
CA VAL A 159 5.15 -14.92 -13.41
C VAL A 159 5.00 -13.50 -12.88
N HIS A 160 3.97 -13.25 -12.06
CA HIS A 160 3.69 -11.97 -11.46
C HIS A 160 4.21 -11.93 -10.02
N SER A 161 5.32 -11.22 -9.79
CA SER A 161 6.02 -11.20 -8.50
C SER A 161 5.43 -10.15 -7.56
N TRP A 162 4.82 -10.60 -6.47
CA TRP A 162 4.22 -9.73 -5.46
C TRP A 162 4.88 -9.86 -4.07
N ARG A 163 5.51 -11.01 -3.78
CA ARG A 163 6.10 -11.30 -2.46
C ARG A 163 7.48 -10.67 -2.25
N GLY A 164 8.14 -10.22 -3.31
CA GLY A 164 9.42 -9.52 -3.21
C GLY A 164 10.26 -9.60 -4.49
N PRO A 165 11.39 -8.89 -4.52
CA PRO A 165 12.27 -8.87 -5.69
C PRO A 165 12.92 -10.23 -6.00
N ASP A 166 13.00 -11.14 -5.02
CA ASP A 166 13.52 -12.50 -5.21
C ASP A 166 12.68 -13.30 -6.19
N GLY A 167 11.36 -13.03 -6.28
CA GLY A 167 10.48 -13.65 -7.27
C GLY A 167 10.89 -13.34 -8.71
N ILE A 168 11.29 -12.10 -8.99
CA ILE A 168 11.84 -11.67 -10.28
C ILE A 168 13.09 -12.49 -10.63
N ALA A 169 14.04 -12.57 -9.69
CA ALA A 169 15.30 -13.29 -9.92
C ALA A 169 15.07 -14.80 -10.13
N ALA A 170 14.16 -15.41 -9.35
CA ALA A 170 13.82 -16.81 -9.46
C ALA A 170 13.12 -17.13 -10.80
N ALA A 171 12.14 -16.32 -11.21
CA ALA A 171 11.39 -16.50 -12.46
C ALA A 171 12.31 -16.34 -13.69
N THR A 172 13.09 -15.26 -13.73
CA THR A 172 13.99 -14.98 -14.86
C THR A 172 15.12 -16.00 -14.98
N LYS A 173 15.61 -16.55 -13.86
CA LYS A 173 16.59 -17.65 -13.86
C LYS A 173 16.05 -18.92 -14.51
N LEU A 174 14.75 -19.19 -14.39
CA LEU A 174 14.06 -20.30 -15.05
C LEU A 174 13.60 -19.96 -16.48
N GLY A 175 13.86 -18.73 -16.96
CA GLY A 175 13.53 -18.29 -18.31
C GLY A 175 12.10 -17.75 -18.49
N PHE A 176 11.37 -17.50 -17.40
CA PHE A 176 10.04 -16.93 -17.48
C PHE A 176 10.06 -15.40 -17.55
N ALA A 177 9.17 -14.84 -18.37
CA ALA A 177 8.87 -13.41 -18.32
C ALA A 177 8.17 -13.09 -16.99
N THR A 178 8.38 -11.87 -16.47
CA THR A 178 7.89 -11.52 -15.15
C THR A 178 7.45 -10.05 -15.05
N ILE A 179 6.49 -9.79 -14.16
CA ILE A 179 5.96 -8.46 -13.80
C ILE A 179 6.22 -8.26 -12.31
N LEU A 180 6.58 -7.05 -11.88
CA LEU A 180 6.74 -6.70 -10.47
C LEU A 180 5.52 -5.93 -9.98
N SER A 181 4.84 -6.42 -8.93
CA SER A 181 3.87 -5.64 -8.15
C SER A 181 4.31 -5.37 -6.72
N ASN A 182 5.29 -6.13 -6.19
CA ASN A 182 5.88 -5.80 -4.89
C ASN A 182 6.40 -4.36 -4.88
N GLY A 183 6.03 -3.60 -3.83
CA GLY A 183 6.36 -2.19 -3.71
C GLY A 183 5.46 -1.24 -4.50
N TYR A 184 4.50 -1.74 -5.28
CA TYR A 184 3.49 -0.98 -6.02
C TYR A 184 2.06 -1.21 -5.54
N TYR A 185 1.88 -1.82 -4.36
CA TYR A 185 0.60 -1.99 -3.69
C TYR A 185 0.14 -0.65 -3.12
N ILE A 186 -0.71 0.07 -3.86
CA ILE A 186 -1.19 1.42 -3.47
C ILE A 186 -2.25 1.38 -2.36
N ASP A 187 -2.93 0.27 -2.19
CA ASP A 187 -3.87 -0.01 -1.08
C ASP A 187 -3.16 -0.12 0.29
N LEU A 188 -1.88 -0.49 0.33
CA LEU A 188 -1.06 -0.53 1.55
C LEU A 188 -0.65 0.84 2.07
N ASN A 189 -1.11 1.93 1.45
CA ASN A 189 -0.97 3.31 1.89
C ASN A 189 0.48 3.82 2.03
N TYR A 190 1.43 3.26 1.32
CA TYR A 190 2.79 3.80 1.27
C TYR A 190 2.81 5.16 0.56
N ARG A 191 3.77 6.00 0.95
CA ARG A 191 3.97 7.32 0.34
C ARG A 191 4.42 7.21 -1.11
N THR A 192 4.15 8.24 -1.87
CA THR A 192 4.56 8.37 -3.28
C THR A 192 6.05 8.06 -3.49
N THR A 193 6.92 8.53 -2.59
CA THR A 193 8.37 8.28 -2.68
C THR A 193 8.76 6.81 -2.56
N ALA A 194 8.05 6.02 -1.75
CA ALA A 194 8.31 4.59 -1.64
C ALA A 194 8.08 3.89 -2.98
N HIS A 195 6.98 4.23 -3.66
CA HIS A 195 6.68 3.73 -5.00
C HIS A 195 7.65 4.27 -6.06
N TYR A 196 8.00 5.56 -5.97
CA TYR A 196 8.85 6.23 -6.96
C TYR A 196 10.29 5.70 -6.97
N PHE A 197 10.80 5.23 -5.83
CA PHE A 197 12.12 4.60 -5.76
C PHE A 197 12.11 3.09 -6.01
N ASN A 198 10.94 2.48 -6.12
CA ASN A 198 10.83 1.07 -6.47
C ASN A 198 11.04 0.90 -7.98
N ASP A 199 12.00 0.08 -8.39
CA ASP A 199 12.33 -0.16 -9.80
C ASP A 199 12.39 -1.68 -10.05
N PRO A 200 11.66 -2.21 -11.04
CA PRO A 200 11.72 -3.64 -11.38
C PRO A 200 13.12 -4.14 -11.73
N VAL A 201 14.00 -3.24 -12.19
CA VAL A 201 15.41 -3.53 -12.51
C VAL A 201 16.29 -2.44 -11.89
N PRO A 202 16.53 -2.47 -10.56
CA PRO A 202 17.31 -1.44 -9.88
C PRO A 202 18.78 -1.43 -10.34
N ALA A 203 19.50 -0.34 -10.08
CA ALA A 203 20.88 -0.14 -10.55
C ALA A 203 21.87 -1.20 -10.01
N ASP A 204 21.60 -1.73 -8.82
CA ASP A 204 22.38 -2.77 -8.14
C ASP A 204 21.85 -4.18 -8.38
N THR A 205 20.99 -4.37 -9.38
CA THR A 205 20.41 -5.66 -9.70
C THR A 205 21.48 -6.72 -10.00
N SER A 206 21.26 -7.93 -9.50
CA SER A 206 22.08 -9.12 -9.82
C SER A 206 21.67 -9.83 -11.11
N LEU A 207 20.62 -9.36 -11.79
CA LEU A 207 20.11 -9.97 -13.03
C LEU A 207 21.09 -9.78 -14.19
N THR A 208 21.34 -10.84 -14.96
CA THR A 208 22.10 -10.73 -16.22
C THR A 208 21.30 -9.90 -17.24
N PRO A 209 21.98 -9.36 -18.30
CA PRO A 209 21.28 -8.62 -19.37
C PRO A 209 20.17 -9.43 -20.05
N GLU A 210 20.32 -10.75 -20.17
CA GLU A 210 19.31 -11.64 -20.73
C GLU A 210 18.12 -11.78 -19.80
N GLN A 211 18.34 -11.91 -18.50
CA GLN A 211 17.30 -11.95 -17.48
C GLN A 211 16.54 -10.63 -17.40
N GLN A 212 17.23 -9.49 -17.48
CA GLN A 212 16.60 -8.15 -17.50
C GLN A 212 15.61 -8.00 -18.65
N LYS A 213 15.83 -8.62 -19.81
CA LYS A 213 14.91 -8.61 -20.96
C LYS A 213 13.60 -9.36 -20.69
N LEU A 214 13.59 -10.27 -19.71
CA LEU A 214 12.39 -11.00 -19.28
C LEU A 214 11.53 -10.21 -18.30
N VAL A 215 12.03 -9.10 -17.74
CA VAL A 215 11.25 -8.21 -16.87
C VAL A 215 10.41 -7.29 -17.74
N LEU A 216 9.10 -7.52 -17.77
CA LEU A 216 8.15 -6.77 -18.59
C LEU A 216 7.85 -5.38 -18.03
N GLY A 217 8.09 -5.15 -16.73
CA GLY A 217 7.83 -3.91 -16.04
C GLY A 217 7.21 -4.14 -14.67
N GLY A 218 6.35 -3.21 -14.25
CA GLY A 218 5.65 -3.26 -12.97
C GLY A 218 4.16 -3.00 -13.11
N GLU A 219 3.42 -3.37 -12.07
CA GLU A 219 1.98 -3.18 -11.98
C GLU A 219 1.60 -2.59 -10.61
N ALA A 220 0.84 -1.49 -10.63
CA ALA A 220 0.24 -0.93 -9.42
C ALA A 220 -1.03 -1.71 -9.08
N THR A 221 -1.09 -2.26 -7.87
CA THR A 221 -2.24 -3.03 -7.39
C THR A 221 -3.11 -2.17 -6.47
N MET A 222 -4.43 -2.30 -6.61
CA MET A 222 -5.42 -1.64 -5.76
C MET A 222 -6.46 -2.66 -5.31
N TRP A 223 -6.17 -3.33 -4.19
CA TRP A 223 -7.12 -4.22 -3.53
C TRP A 223 -8.21 -3.42 -2.82
N SER A 224 -9.41 -3.96 -2.76
CA SER A 224 -10.62 -3.16 -2.51
C SER A 224 -11.23 -3.34 -1.11
N GLU A 225 -10.51 -3.93 -0.17
CA GLU A 225 -10.98 -4.18 1.20
C GLU A 225 -11.37 -2.89 1.93
N TRP A 226 -10.64 -1.80 1.67
CA TRP A 226 -10.77 -0.53 2.39
C TRP A 226 -11.13 0.64 1.48
N VAL A 227 -11.92 0.38 0.43
CA VAL A 227 -12.35 1.41 -0.51
C VAL A 227 -13.87 1.42 -0.70
N THR A 228 -14.39 2.58 -1.06
CA THR A 228 -15.78 2.81 -1.47
C THR A 228 -15.77 3.56 -2.81
N PRO A 229 -16.90 3.64 -3.53
CA PRO A 229 -16.99 4.50 -4.71
C PRO A 229 -16.60 5.96 -4.46
N GLU A 230 -16.75 6.44 -3.21
CA GLU A 230 -16.36 7.82 -2.84
C GLU A 230 -14.86 7.98 -2.63
N THR A 231 -14.17 6.96 -2.09
CA THR A 231 -12.77 7.08 -1.66
C THR A 231 -11.77 6.51 -2.67
N ILE A 232 -12.21 5.68 -3.63
CA ILE A 232 -11.30 4.94 -4.52
C ILE A 232 -10.36 5.86 -5.31
N ASP A 233 -10.85 6.97 -5.83
CA ASP A 233 -10.01 7.91 -6.56
C ASP A 233 -8.86 8.44 -5.69
N SER A 234 -9.13 8.74 -4.42
CA SER A 234 -8.11 9.22 -3.48
C SER A 234 -7.10 8.15 -3.07
N ARG A 235 -7.44 6.86 -3.21
CA ARG A 235 -6.52 5.75 -2.94
C ARG A 235 -5.59 5.51 -4.13
N ILE A 236 -6.08 5.67 -5.35
CA ILE A 236 -5.32 5.48 -6.57
C ILE A 236 -4.48 6.73 -6.89
N TRP A 237 -5.11 7.92 -6.91
CA TRP A 237 -4.52 9.16 -7.40
C TRP A 237 -4.11 10.12 -6.28
N PRO A 238 -3.09 10.96 -6.52
CA PRO A 238 -2.25 11.05 -7.73
C PRO A 238 -1.05 10.08 -7.72
N ARG A 239 -0.83 9.27 -6.67
CA ARG A 239 0.37 8.43 -6.46
C ARG A 239 0.70 7.53 -7.65
N THR A 240 -0.30 6.96 -8.31
CA THR A 240 -0.13 6.09 -9.48
C THR A 240 0.55 6.81 -10.64
N ALA A 241 0.39 8.13 -10.77
CA ALA A 241 1.11 8.88 -11.79
C ALA A 241 2.64 8.89 -11.55
N ALA A 242 3.09 8.87 -10.30
CA ALA A 242 4.51 8.73 -9.97
C ALA A 242 5.03 7.31 -10.26
N ILE A 243 4.20 6.28 -10.05
CA ILE A 243 4.51 4.91 -10.46
C ILE A 243 4.65 4.84 -11.99
N ALA A 244 3.70 5.42 -12.72
CA ALA A 244 3.75 5.48 -14.19
C ALA A 244 5.02 6.17 -14.68
N GLU A 245 5.44 7.27 -14.05
CA GLU A 245 6.71 7.92 -14.37
C GLU A 245 7.90 7.01 -14.08
N ARG A 246 7.93 6.30 -12.95
CA ARG A 246 9.02 5.38 -12.62
C ARG A 246 9.15 4.28 -13.67
N LEU A 247 8.05 3.68 -14.09
CA LEU A 247 8.05 2.60 -15.06
C LEU A 247 8.32 3.06 -16.50
N TRP A 248 8.06 4.33 -16.81
CA TRP A 248 8.26 4.91 -18.14
C TRP A 248 9.64 5.55 -18.34
N SER A 249 10.17 6.18 -17.29
CA SER A 249 11.38 7.01 -17.38
C SER A 249 12.66 6.22 -17.11
N ALA A 250 13.78 6.74 -17.58
CA ALA A 250 15.09 6.21 -17.23
C ALA A 250 15.30 6.23 -15.71
N ARG A 251 16.00 5.23 -15.17
CA ARG A 251 16.18 5.06 -13.71
C ARG A 251 16.90 6.25 -13.05
N GLU A 252 17.68 6.99 -13.80
CA GLU A 252 18.43 8.17 -13.34
C GLU A 252 17.50 9.37 -13.04
N ILE A 253 16.26 9.33 -13.54
CA ILE A 253 15.24 10.35 -13.23
C ILE A 253 14.66 10.05 -11.84
N ASN A 254 15.22 10.71 -10.82
CA ASN A 254 14.88 10.46 -9.41
C ASN A 254 14.83 11.74 -8.55
N ASP A 255 14.62 12.90 -9.18
CA ASP A 255 14.45 14.19 -8.49
C ASP A 255 13.07 14.26 -7.80
N VAL A 256 13.02 13.96 -6.50
CA VAL A 256 11.81 13.94 -5.69
C VAL A 256 11.12 15.30 -5.61
N PRO A 257 11.81 16.43 -5.35
CA PRO A 257 11.20 17.75 -5.39
C PRO A 257 10.51 18.06 -6.72
N ASP A 258 11.13 17.78 -7.84
CA ASP A 258 10.54 18.00 -9.15
C ASP A 258 9.39 17.03 -9.44
N MET A 259 9.50 15.77 -9.04
CA MET A 259 8.42 14.79 -9.12
C MET A 259 7.16 15.32 -8.40
N TYR A 260 7.26 15.75 -7.15
CA TYR A 260 6.11 16.30 -6.42
C TYR A 260 5.54 17.58 -7.03
N ARG A 261 6.42 18.46 -7.55
CA ARG A 261 5.99 19.67 -8.27
C ARG A 261 5.12 19.32 -9.49
N ARG A 262 5.54 18.34 -10.29
CA ARG A 262 4.77 17.86 -11.46
C ARG A 262 3.53 17.08 -11.05
N LEU A 263 3.63 16.26 -10.00
CA LEU A 263 2.50 15.49 -9.47
C LEU A 263 1.35 16.41 -9.03
N ALA A 264 1.64 17.57 -8.43
CA ALA A 264 0.64 18.57 -8.08
C ALA A 264 -0.08 19.17 -9.30
N LEU A 265 0.59 19.26 -10.46
CA LEU A 265 -0.04 19.68 -11.72
C LEU A 265 -0.93 18.56 -12.27
N VAL A 266 -0.44 17.33 -12.28
CA VAL A 266 -1.21 16.15 -12.71
C VAL A 266 -2.46 16.00 -11.86
N SER A 267 -2.35 16.15 -10.53
CA SER A 267 -3.50 16.08 -9.60
C SER A 267 -4.62 17.04 -10.01
N ARG A 268 -4.29 18.30 -10.34
CA ARG A 268 -5.29 19.26 -10.82
C ARG A 268 -5.95 18.85 -12.13
N HIS A 269 -5.17 18.40 -13.10
CA HIS A 269 -5.71 17.92 -14.38
C HIS A 269 -6.62 16.70 -14.21
N LEU A 270 -6.33 15.82 -13.26
CA LEU A 270 -7.19 14.68 -12.95
C LEU A 270 -8.56 15.12 -12.40
N GLU A 271 -8.61 16.13 -11.53
CA GLU A 271 -9.88 16.73 -11.07
C GLU A 271 -10.66 17.40 -12.24
N GLU A 272 -9.96 18.09 -13.14
CA GLU A 272 -10.58 18.73 -14.33
C GLU A 272 -11.24 17.71 -15.27
N VAL A 273 -10.75 16.47 -15.33
CA VAL A 273 -11.35 15.39 -16.12
C VAL A 273 -12.38 14.54 -15.34
N GLY A 274 -12.68 14.94 -14.09
CA GLY A 274 -13.80 14.40 -13.32
C GLY A 274 -13.45 13.38 -12.24
N LEU A 275 -12.15 13.14 -11.96
CA LEU A 275 -11.75 12.36 -10.79
C LEU A 275 -12.00 13.16 -9.51
N GLN A 276 -12.32 12.49 -8.42
CA GLN A 276 -12.74 13.11 -7.15
C GLN A 276 -11.74 12.90 -6.02
N HIS A 277 -10.47 12.67 -6.33
CA HIS A 277 -9.44 12.32 -5.34
C HIS A 277 -9.12 13.46 -4.34
N GLU A 278 -9.45 14.71 -4.65
CA GLU A 278 -9.37 15.86 -3.75
C GLU A 278 -10.77 16.32 -3.29
N SER A 279 -11.72 16.41 -4.23
CA SER A 279 -13.05 17.02 -3.99
C SER A 279 -13.96 16.15 -3.12
N TYR A 280 -13.71 14.83 -2.98
CA TYR A 280 -14.46 13.96 -2.08
C TYR A 280 -14.36 14.38 -0.61
N LEU A 281 -13.29 15.09 -0.24
CA LEU A 281 -12.95 15.35 1.16
C LEU A 281 -13.97 16.25 1.86
N ASP A 282 -14.44 17.31 1.23
CA ASP A 282 -15.37 18.26 1.86
C ASP A 282 -16.70 17.63 2.31
N PRO A 283 -17.39 16.85 1.48
CA PRO A 283 -18.56 16.11 1.93
C PRO A 283 -18.23 15.09 3.05
N ALA A 284 -17.08 14.41 2.96
CA ALA A 284 -16.66 13.44 3.96
C ALA A 284 -16.42 14.10 5.34
N LEU A 285 -15.75 15.27 5.37
CA LEU A 285 -15.52 16.04 6.61
C LEU A 285 -16.82 16.50 7.26
N ARG A 286 -17.80 16.98 6.47
CA ARG A 286 -19.11 17.39 7.02
C ARG A 286 -19.84 16.20 7.63
N ARG A 287 -19.80 15.02 7.01
CA ARG A 287 -20.39 13.81 7.59
C ARG A 287 -19.68 13.34 8.86
N LEU A 288 -18.36 13.46 8.90
CA LEU A 288 -17.56 13.08 10.07
C LEU A 288 -17.81 14.03 11.24
N ALA A 289 -17.87 15.33 10.97
CA ALA A 289 -18.10 16.36 11.98
C ALA A 289 -19.55 16.39 12.51
N GLY A 290 -20.54 16.11 11.63
CA GLY A 290 -21.97 16.21 11.93
C GLY A 290 -22.52 17.64 11.68
N ASP A 291 -23.85 17.73 11.69
CA ASP A 291 -24.58 18.95 11.26
C ASP A 291 -24.37 20.18 12.17
N ALA A 292 -23.95 19.96 13.43
CA ALA A 292 -23.72 21.02 14.40
C ALA A 292 -22.33 21.66 14.31
N ALA A 293 -21.43 21.12 13.47
CA ALA A 293 -20.06 21.60 13.38
C ALA A 293 -19.98 23.02 12.78
N THR A 294 -19.22 23.87 13.43
CA THR A 294 -18.93 25.24 12.97
C THR A 294 -17.93 25.26 11.81
N PRO A 295 -17.87 26.35 11.02
CA PRO A 295 -16.84 26.51 9.99
C PRO A 295 -15.40 26.43 10.55
N VAL A 296 -15.16 26.88 11.78
CA VAL A 296 -13.85 26.81 12.44
C VAL A 296 -13.48 25.36 12.75
N GLU A 297 -14.41 24.57 13.28
CA GLU A 297 -14.22 23.14 13.54
C GLU A 297 -14.02 22.35 12.27
N LEU A 298 -14.75 22.65 11.19
CA LEU A 298 -14.54 22.02 9.89
C LEU A 298 -13.15 22.34 9.32
N GLN A 299 -12.68 23.59 9.48
CA GLN A 299 -11.32 23.96 9.09
C GLN A 299 -10.26 23.26 9.94
N ALA A 300 -10.47 23.16 11.25
CA ALA A 300 -9.60 22.41 12.15
C ALA A 300 -9.57 20.92 11.77
N LEU A 301 -10.72 20.32 11.47
CA LEU A 301 -10.80 18.94 11.03
C LEU A 301 -10.06 18.70 9.70
N ARG A 302 -10.17 19.65 8.75
CA ARG A 302 -9.39 19.63 7.51
C ARG A 302 -7.88 19.68 7.80
N THR A 303 -7.44 20.53 8.72
CA THR A 303 -6.03 20.62 9.12
C THR A 303 -5.55 19.27 9.71
N LEU A 304 -6.35 18.66 10.58
CA LEU A 304 -6.05 17.35 11.15
C LEU A 304 -5.87 16.29 10.05
N VAL A 305 -6.88 16.08 9.21
CA VAL A 305 -6.85 15.00 8.21
C VAL A 305 -5.78 15.19 7.14
N ASN A 306 -5.43 16.44 6.82
CA ASN A 306 -4.34 16.74 5.90
C ASN A 306 -2.95 16.45 6.50
N LEU A 307 -2.84 16.44 7.82
CA LEU A 307 -1.61 16.09 8.53
C LEU A 307 -1.47 14.58 8.73
N LEU A 308 -2.58 13.88 8.96
CA LEU A 308 -2.58 12.45 9.21
C LEU A 308 -2.39 11.64 7.93
N GLU A 309 -1.86 10.43 8.11
CA GLU A 309 -1.85 9.38 7.08
C GLU A 309 -2.56 8.12 7.62
N PRO A 310 -3.16 7.29 6.76
CA PRO A 310 -3.61 5.97 7.18
C PRO A 310 -2.41 5.15 7.65
N VAL A 311 -2.62 4.23 8.59
CA VAL A 311 -1.61 3.21 8.92
C VAL A 311 -1.23 2.42 7.67
N LYS A 312 0.01 1.92 7.66
CA LYS A 312 0.58 1.26 6.49
C LYS A 312 0.33 -0.24 6.52
N HIS A 313 0.62 -0.87 5.41
CA HIS A 313 0.52 -2.32 5.27
C HIS A 313 -0.86 -2.82 5.71
N TYR A 314 -0.93 -3.94 6.41
CA TYR A 314 -2.18 -4.54 6.88
C TYR A 314 -2.59 -4.12 8.31
N GLU A 315 -1.93 -3.12 8.90
CA GLU A 315 -2.18 -2.68 10.29
C GLU A 315 -3.64 -2.24 10.52
N ARG A 316 -4.32 -1.70 9.49
CA ARG A 316 -5.73 -1.37 9.60
C ARG A 316 -6.60 -2.59 9.89
N ASN A 317 -6.24 -3.74 9.34
CA ASN A 317 -6.94 -4.99 9.55
C ASN A 317 -6.90 -5.41 11.03
N ASP A 318 -5.74 -5.23 11.67
CA ASP A 318 -5.54 -5.56 13.09
C ASP A 318 -6.28 -4.59 14.00
N GLN A 319 -6.34 -3.31 13.64
CA GLN A 319 -7.03 -2.28 14.41
C GLN A 319 -8.55 -2.30 14.24
N GLN A 320 -9.06 -2.80 13.11
CA GLN A 320 -10.49 -2.84 12.78
C GLN A 320 -10.97 -4.25 12.37
N PRO A 321 -10.75 -5.30 13.19
CA PRO A 321 -11.01 -6.71 12.82
C PRO A 321 -12.49 -7.04 12.62
N GLY A 322 -13.40 -6.18 13.11
CA GLY A 322 -14.86 -6.36 12.99
C GLY A 322 -15.46 -5.84 11.68
N VAL A 323 -14.66 -5.19 10.81
CA VAL A 323 -15.15 -4.61 9.56
C VAL A 323 -15.49 -5.71 8.55
N THR A 324 -16.59 -5.50 7.84
CA THR A 324 -17.09 -6.38 6.78
C THR A 324 -17.47 -5.56 5.55
N GLN A 325 -17.81 -6.23 4.45
CA GLN A 325 -18.31 -5.56 3.23
C GLN A 325 -19.55 -4.66 3.44
N PHE A 326 -20.23 -4.78 4.59
CA PHE A 326 -21.39 -3.95 4.94
C PHE A 326 -21.05 -2.81 5.89
N SER A 327 -19.82 -2.72 6.35
CA SER A 327 -19.39 -1.65 7.25
C SER A 327 -19.22 -0.34 6.47
N PRO A 328 -19.74 0.77 6.99
CA PRO A 328 -19.50 2.06 6.36
C PRO A 328 -18.03 2.45 6.56
N LEU A 329 -17.34 2.76 5.48
CA LEU A 329 -15.98 3.30 5.51
C LEU A 329 -16.06 4.82 5.52
N THR A 330 -16.44 5.39 6.66
CA THR A 330 -16.70 6.82 6.86
C THR A 330 -16.07 7.37 8.14
N GLY A 331 -15.04 6.69 8.65
CA GLY A 331 -14.28 7.09 9.83
C GLY A 331 -13.20 8.14 9.51
N LEU A 332 -12.42 8.49 10.52
CA LEU A 332 -11.32 9.45 10.40
C LEU A 332 -10.32 9.01 9.32
N VAL A 333 -9.92 7.74 9.33
CA VAL A 333 -8.96 7.18 8.38
C VAL A 333 -9.42 7.29 6.93
N ASP A 334 -10.72 7.24 6.68
CA ASP A 334 -11.28 7.31 5.32
C ASP A 334 -11.22 8.74 4.74
N CYS A 335 -11.02 9.74 5.60
CA CYS A 335 -10.78 11.14 5.23
C CYS A 335 -9.28 11.47 5.05
N THR A 336 -8.36 10.56 5.40
CA THR A 336 -6.91 10.79 5.27
C THR A 336 -6.37 10.27 3.95
N ARG A 337 -5.18 10.73 3.57
CA ARG A 337 -4.47 10.34 2.34
C ARG A 337 -3.12 9.73 2.67
N ALA A 338 -2.67 8.81 1.85
CA ALA A 338 -1.45 8.03 2.09
C ALA A 338 -0.13 8.83 2.00
N ASP A 339 -0.17 10.09 1.58
CA ASP A 339 1.01 10.94 1.43
C ASP A 339 0.66 12.39 1.82
N SER A 340 0.85 12.72 3.10
CA SER A 340 0.51 14.01 3.67
C SER A 340 1.45 15.12 3.17
N THR A 341 0.93 16.05 2.39
CA THR A 341 1.65 17.26 1.98
C THR A 341 2.05 18.12 3.19
N ALA A 342 1.14 18.29 4.17
CA ALA A 342 1.42 19.08 5.36
C ALA A 342 2.58 18.50 6.20
N ALA A 343 2.64 17.18 6.33
CA ALA A 343 3.74 16.52 7.03
C ALA A 343 5.06 16.63 6.26
N ARG A 344 5.01 16.56 4.94
CA ARG A 344 6.17 16.69 4.07
C ARG A 344 6.74 18.11 4.10
N ASP A 345 5.87 19.12 4.07
CA ASP A 345 6.25 20.53 4.16
C ASP A 345 6.89 20.83 5.53
N PHE A 346 6.27 20.36 6.61
CA PHE A 346 6.84 20.47 7.96
C PHE A 346 8.22 19.79 8.05
N SER A 347 8.37 18.60 7.49
CA SER A 347 9.65 17.89 7.44
C SER A 347 10.72 18.71 6.71
N THR A 348 10.37 19.29 5.56
CA THR A 348 11.26 20.14 4.76
C THR A 348 11.71 21.38 5.54
N GLN A 349 10.78 22.04 6.24
CA GLN A 349 11.09 23.20 7.08
C GLN A 349 12.04 22.84 8.22
N VAL A 350 11.77 21.72 8.92
CA VAL A 350 12.63 21.23 9.99
C VAL A 350 14.03 20.89 9.48
N TYR A 351 14.14 20.15 8.37
CA TYR A 351 15.44 19.84 7.76
C TYR A 351 16.22 21.10 7.39
N ALA A 352 15.56 22.07 6.78
CA ALA A 352 16.20 23.34 6.42
C ALA A 352 16.75 24.08 7.66
N LEU A 353 16.00 24.11 8.76
CA LEU A 353 16.41 24.75 10.00
C LEU A 353 17.60 24.04 10.68
N VAL A 354 17.53 22.72 10.79
CA VAL A 354 18.53 21.97 11.61
C VAL A 354 19.88 21.78 10.90
N HIS A 355 19.90 21.87 9.58
CA HIS A 355 21.15 21.80 8.81
C HIS A 355 21.96 23.10 8.84
N GLN A 356 21.37 24.22 9.22
CA GLN A 356 22.09 25.48 9.33
C GLN A 356 23.01 25.48 10.54
N PRO A 357 24.21 26.07 10.46
CA PRO A 357 25.12 26.21 11.62
C PRO A 357 24.50 27.01 12.77
N LEU A 358 23.77 28.06 12.42
CA LEU A 358 22.97 28.86 13.34
C LEU A 358 21.49 28.78 12.95
N PRO A 359 20.57 28.70 13.92
CA PRO A 359 19.15 28.67 13.61
C PRO A 359 18.70 29.98 12.96
N ASP A 360 18.06 29.89 11.80
CA ASP A 360 17.39 31.00 11.16
C ASP A 360 16.09 31.33 11.95
N ALA A 361 16.04 32.51 12.53
CA ALA A 361 14.91 32.95 13.33
C ALA A 361 13.57 32.99 12.55
N ARG A 362 13.61 33.28 11.23
CA ARG A 362 12.41 33.29 10.39
C ARG A 362 11.91 31.86 10.17
N ALA A 363 12.80 30.95 9.77
CA ALA A 363 12.46 29.52 9.58
C ALA A 363 11.95 28.90 10.90
N ALA A 364 12.58 29.22 12.03
CA ALA A 364 12.12 28.79 13.33
C ALA A 364 10.73 29.31 13.69
N ASN A 365 10.43 30.58 13.35
CA ASN A 365 9.10 31.13 13.57
C ASN A 365 8.03 30.48 12.68
N GLU A 366 8.32 30.14 11.45
CA GLU A 366 7.40 29.41 10.54
C GLU A 366 7.05 28.03 11.12
N ILE A 367 8.02 27.28 11.62
CA ILE A 367 7.81 26.02 12.32
C ILE A 367 6.97 26.23 13.60
N MET A 368 7.28 27.27 14.38
CA MET A 368 6.52 27.62 15.59
C MET A 368 5.04 27.88 15.30
N GLN A 369 4.73 28.62 14.23
CA GLN A 369 3.36 28.90 13.81
C GLN A 369 2.63 27.60 13.40
N THR A 370 3.30 26.70 12.71
CA THR A 370 2.73 25.38 12.37
C THR A 370 2.40 24.57 13.63
N LEU A 371 3.29 24.53 14.60
CA LEU A 371 3.05 23.83 15.87
C LEU A 371 1.91 24.46 16.68
N ILE A 372 1.82 25.80 16.70
CA ILE A 372 0.69 26.51 17.33
C ILE A 372 -0.63 26.18 16.64
N ALA A 373 -0.66 26.12 15.31
CA ALA A 373 -1.85 25.73 14.57
C ALA A 373 -2.29 24.29 14.88
N TRP A 374 -1.37 23.37 15.14
CA TRP A 374 -1.71 22.01 15.58
C TRP A 374 -2.30 21.98 16.97
N GLN A 375 -1.78 22.80 17.90
CA GLN A 375 -2.36 22.94 19.23
C GLN A 375 -3.79 23.46 19.15
N PHE A 376 -4.02 24.54 18.38
CA PHE A 376 -5.34 25.10 18.12
C PHE A 376 -6.30 24.05 17.55
N THR A 377 -5.83 23.26 16.57
CA THR A 377 -6.61 22.19 15.95
C THR A 377 -7.03 21.13 16.99
N ALA A 378 -6.13 20.68 17.83
CA ALA A 378 -6.43 19.69 18.86
C ALA A 378 -7.47 20.21 19.88
N GLU A 379 -7.30 21.47 20.34
CA GLU A 379 -8.20 22.12 21.32
C GLU A 379 -9.63 22.27 20.76
N HIS A 380 -9.77 22.77 19.52
CA HIS A 380 -11.08 22.99 18.91
C HIS A 380 -11.80 21.68 18.58
N LEU A 381 -11.07 20.64 18.21
CA LEU A 381 -11.69 19.34 17.87
C LEU A 381 -12.02 18.49 19.09
N THR A 382 -11.44 18.73 20.25
CA THR A 382 -11.74 17.94 21.47
C THR A 382 -13.22 18.02 21.84
N GLY A 383 -13.84 19.22 21.78
CA GLY A 383 -15.25 19.41 22.04
C GLY A 383 -16.13 18.73 20.98
N LEU A 384 -15.77 18.86 19.71
CA LEU A 384 -16.47 18.24 18.60
C LEU A 384 -16.39 16.71 18.67
N ALA A 385 -15.22 16.15 18.97
CA ALA A 385 -15.02 14.71 19.11
C ALA A 385 -15.85 14.12 20.26
N ALA A 386 -16.08 14.87 21.32
CA ALA A 386 -16.97 14.44 22.41
C ALA A 386 -18.45 14.42 22.02
N GLN A 387 -18.87 15.21 21.03
CA GLN A 387 -20.25 15.35 20.57
C GLN A 387 -20.58 14.52 19.34
N SER A 388 -19.64 14.30 18.44
CA SER A 388 -19.83 13.51 17.23
C SER A 388 -19.48 12.04 17.46
N PRO A 389 -20.44 11.09 17.37
CA PRO A 389 -20.16 9.66 17.51
C PRO A 389 -19.14 9.12 16.49
N ARG A 390 -19.08 9.73 15.30
CA ARG A 390 -18.15 9.33 14.24
C ARG A 390 -16.72 9.84 14.46
N LEU A 391 -16.57 10.97 15.17
CA LEU A 391 -15.28 11.58 15.46
C LEU A 391 -14.74 11.17 16.85
N HIS A 392 -15.54 10.47 17.67
CA HIS A 392 -15.15 10.06 19.01
C HIS A 392 -13.86 9.23 19.03
N GLU A 393 -13.66 8.38 18.04
CA GLU A 393 -12.44 7.56 17.88
C GLU A 393 -11.17 8.41 17.69
N ALA A 394 -11.30 9.67 17.29
CA ALA A 394 -10.17 10.58 17.08
C ALA A 394 -9.59 11.16 18.38
N ALA A 395 -10.25 11.03 19.52
CA ALA A 395 -9.83 11.69 20.77
C ALA A 395 -8.37 11.35 21.19
N PRO A 396 -7.89 10.09 21.13
CA PRO A 396 -6.49 9.80 21.43
C PRO A 396 -5.52 10.46 20.42
N MET A 397 -5.89 10.54 19.14
CA MET A 397 -5.09 11.20 18.10
C MET A 397 -4.99 12.71 18.34
N LEU A 398 -6.06 13.36 18.79
CA LEU A 398 -6.06 14.78 19.16
C LEU A 398 -5.10 15.03 20.34
N GLN A 399 -5.05 14.12 21.32
CA GLN A 399 -4.09 14.20 22.42
C GLN A 399 -2.65 14.02 21.92
N SER A 400 -2.42 13.08 21.00
CA SER A 400 -1.10 12.90 20.36
C SER A 400 -0.68 14.14 19.58
N LEU A 401 -1.60 14.81 18.86
CA LEU A 401 -1.34 16.06 18.15
C LEU A 401 -0.97 17.19 19.11
N ALA A 402 -1.69 17.37 20.21
CA ALA A 402 -1.38 18.37 21.24
C ALA A 402 0.00 18.12 21.85
N ASN A 403 0.31 16.86 22.15
CA ASN A 403 1.61 16.46 22.70
C ASN A 403 2.75 16.70 21.69
N ALA A 404 2.52 16.42 20.40
CA ALA A 404 3.47 16.70 19.32
C ALA A 404 3.76 18.21 19.19
N SER A 405 2.71 19.03 19.23
CA SER A 405 2.86 20.50 19.26
C SER A 405 3.69 20.97 20.44
N ALA A 406 3.36 20.53 21.65
CA ALA A 406 4.06 20.94 22.87
C ALA A 406 5.54 20.54 22.82
N LEU A 407 5.82 19.28 22.45
CA LEU A 407 7.17 18.75 22.33
C LEU A 407 8.00 19.49 21.29
N GLY A 408 7.44 19.73 20.11
CA GLY A 408 8.12 20.47 19.04
C GLY A 408 8.46 21.91 19.46
N ARG A 409 7.54 22.60 20.12
CA ARG A 409 7.75 23.97 20.65
C ARG A 409 8.82 24.03 21.73
N GLU A 410 8.82 23.06 22.64
CA GLU A 410 9.85 22.94 23.69
C GLU A 410 11.25 22.71 23.07
N ALA A 411 11.36 21.77 22.12
CA ALA A 411 12.61 21.52 21.43
C ALA A 411 13.10 22.75 20.64
N LEU A 412 12.20 23.43 19.94
CA LEU A 412 12.52 24.62 19.17
C LEU A 412 12.97 25.78 20.09
N ALA A 413 12.35 25.96 21.25
CA ALA A 413 12.77 26.97 22.24
C ALA A 413 14.20 26.68 22.77
N VAL A 414 14.53 25.41 23.02
CA VAL A 414 15.90 25.01 23.40
C VAL A 414 16.88 25.33 22.28
N ILE A 415 16.57 24.98 21.03
CA ILE A 415 17.42 25.27 19.87
C ILE A 415 17.69 26.77 19.75
N LEU A 416 16.66 27.60 19.90
CA LEU A 416 16.77 29.07 19.78
C LEU A 416 17.51 29.72 20.94
N SER A 417 17.40 29.18 22.15
CA SER A 417 18.12 29.68 23.32
C SER A 417 19.61 29.37 23.31
N GLY A 418 20.03 28.36 22.55
CA GLY A 418 21.41 27.85 22.56
C GLY A 418 21.83 27.15 23.87
N HIS A 419 20.89 26.99 24.81
CA HIS A 419 21.20 26.33 26.09
C HIS A 419 21.17 24.81 25.95
N VAL A 420 22.09 24.16 26.65
CA VAL A 420 22.10 22.69 26.76
C VAL A 420 21.07 22.27 27.79
N PRO A 421 20.10 21.41 27.44
CA PRO A 421 19.11 20.94 28.42
C PRO A 421 19.75 20.04 29.50
N PRO A 422 19.08 19.86 30.66
CA PRO A 422 19.61 19.06 31.75
C PRO A 422 19.78 17.59 31.34
N ALA A 423 20.66 16.91 32.07
CA ALA A 423 20.88 15.47 31.90
C ALA A 423 19.57 14.68 32.03
N GLY A 424 19.35 13.73 31.12
CA GLY A 424 18.10 12.94 31.06
C GLY A 424 16.95 13.57 30.23
N TRP A 425 17.08 14.83 29.82
CA TRP A 425 16.02 15.49 29.01
C TRP A 425 15.73 14.73 27.73
N LEU A 426 16.77 14.29 26.99
CA LEU A 426 16.59 13.53 25.74
C LEU A 426 15.79 12.25 25.97
N ASN A 427 16.09 11.49 27.03
CA ASN A 427 15.37 10.25 27.34
C ASN A 427 13.89 10.53 27.69
N ALA A 428 13.61 11.62 28.40
CA ALA A 428 12.24 12.03 28.71
C ALA A 428 11.47 12.40 27.43
N GLN A 429 12.11 13.09 26.48
CA GLN A 429 11.49 13.41 25.20
C GLN A 429 11.32 12.19 24.30
N ALA A 430 12.25 11.22 24.34
CA ALA A 430 12.11 9.97 23.58
C ALA A 430 10.86 9.19 24.02
N ALA A 431 10.60 9.06 25.31
CA ALA A 431 9.38 8.41 25.82
C ALA A 431 8.08 9.14 25.37
N ARG A 432 8.12 10.48 25.29
CA ARG A 432 6.99 11.26 24.74
C ARG A 432 6.81 11.02 23.25
N LEU A 433 7.89 10.94 22.48
CA LEU A 433 7.85 10.62 21.04
C LEU A 433 7.26 9.24 20.80
N ASP A 434 7.64 8.24 21.58
CA ASP A 434 7.11 6.87 21.47
C ASP A 434 5.59 6.84 21.74
N ALA A 435 5.12 7.63 22.71
CA ALA A 435 3.69 7.75 22.99
C ALA A 435 2.93 8.48 21.85
N ILE A 436 3.51 9.53 21.27
CA ILE A 436 2.93 10.28 20.15
C ILE A 436 2.90 9.43 18.86
N ALA A 437 3.86 8.53 18.69
CA ALA A 437 3.99 7.67 17.52
C ALA A 437 2.93 6.57 17.44
N GLN A 438 2.18 6.33 18.53
CA GLN A 438 1.16 5.28 18.52
C GLN A 438 0.03 5.62 17.55
N PRO A 439 -0.36 4.68 16.68
CA PRO A 439 -1.48 4.89 15.77
C PRO A 439 -2.82 4.88 16.54
N HIS A 440 -3.75 5.71 16.09
CA HIS A 440 -5.10 5.79 16.64
C HIS A 440 -6.12 5.94 15.52
N ALA A 441 -7.30 5.31 15.67
CA ALA A 441 -8.36 5.35 14.66
C ALA A 441 -7.86 4.93 13.26
N ALA A 442 -6.96 3.95 13.20
CA ALA A 442 -6.25 3.48 12.00
C ALA A 442 -5.47 4.60 11.24
N THR A 443 -5.10 5.66 11.95
CA THR A 443 -4.27 6.76 11.42
C THR A 443 -2.98 6.92 12.21
N GLU A 444 -1.99 7.55 11.60
CA GLU A 444 -0.69 7.86 12.20
C GLU A 444 -0.31 9.34 11.98
N LEU A 445 0.58 9.86 12.85
CA LEU A 445 1.19 11.18 12.71
C LEU A 445 2.54 11.03 12.00
N PRO A 446 2.64 11.40 10.71
CA PRO A 446 3.86 11.17 9.93
C PRO A 446 4.99 12.17 10.22
N VAL A 447 4.85 13.00 11.26
CA VAL A 447 5.80 14.04 11.67
C VAL A 447 6.73 13.60 12.81
N ILE A 448 6.71 12.33 13.18
CA ILE A 448 7.55 11.80 14.27
C ILE A 448 9.04 11.96 13.96
N ILE A 449 9.46 11.67 12.74
CA ILE A 449 10.86 11.80 12.32
C ILE A 449 11.36 13.24 12.45
N PRO A 450 10.72 14.27 11.87
CA PRO A 450 11.15 15.66 12.06
C PRO A 450 11.06 16.14 13.52
N LEU A 451 10.09 15.67 14.31
CA LEU A 451 10.03 15.97 15.74
C LEU A 451 11.21 15.36 16.51
N LYS A 452 11.54 14.10 16.21
CA LYS A 452 12.72 13.43 16.77
C LYS A 452 14.00 14.18 16.43
N LEU A 453 14.09 14.69 15.18
CA LEU A 453 15.22 15.48 14.74
C LEU A 453 15.33 16.80 15.52
N LEU A 454 14.24 17.55 15.74
CA LEU A 454 14.23 18.74 16.59
C LEU A 454 14.70 18.45 18.01
N VAL A 455 14.19 17.37 18.60
CA VAL A 455 14.56 16.93 19.96
C VAL A 455 16.05 16.59 20.04
N THR A 456 16.57 15.84 19.08
CA THR A 456 17.98 15.45 19.06
C THR A 456 18.89 16.66 18.89
N VAL A 457 18.56 17.58 17.99
CA VAL A 457 19.31 18.82 17.78
C VAL A 457 19.27 19.71 19.01
N ALA A 458 18.12 19.80 19.71
CA ALA A 458 18.01 20.51 20.97
C ALA A 458 18.92 19.92 22.07
N ALA A 459 19.03 18.60 22.15
CA ALA A 459 19.87 17.91 23.11
C ALA A 459 21.38 18.02 22.81
N GLU A 460 21.74 18.13 21.53
CA GLU A 460 23.15 18.08 21.08
C GLU A 460 23.72 19.44 20.68
N GLN A 461 23.26 20.54 21.31
CA GLN A 461 23.76 21.91 21.04
C GLN A 461 25.29 22.02 21.15
N ASP A 462 25.88 21.43 22.18
CA ASP A 462 27.34 21.40 22.36
C ASP A 462 28.09 20.69 21.22
N LYS A 463 27.51 19.64 20.71
CA LYS A 463 28.10 18.88 19.61
C LYS A 463 27.98 19.65 18.30
N ARG A 464 26.81 20.26 18.05
CA ARG A 464 26.58 21.14 16.91
C ARG A 464 27.59 22.27 16.85
N ALA A 465 27.87 22.92 17.98
CA ALA A 465 28.84 24.04 18.06
C ALA A 465 30.30 23.63 17.78
N LYS A 466 30.63 22.34 17.87
CA LYS A 466 32.01 21.81 17.69
C LYS A 466 32.24 21.19 16.32
N LEU A 467 31.21 20.90 15.56
CA LEU A 467 31.31 20.27 14.24
C LEU A 467 31.28 21.31 13.11
N THR A 468 31.97 20.98 12.00
CA THR A 468 31.76 21.73 10.75
C THR A 468 30.36 21.49 10.21
N PRO A 469 29.81 22.39 9.35
CA PRO A 469 28.49 22.19 8.76
C PRO A 469 28.33 20.82 8.07
N GLU A 470 29.36 20.38 7.35
CA GLU A 470 29.36 19.10 6.63
C GLU A 470 29.34 17.92 7.61
N ALA A 471 30.18 17.97 8.65
CA ALA A 471 30.22 16.93 9.68
C ALA A 471 28.91 16.88 10.49
N TRP A 472 28.31 18.03 10.75
CA TRP A 472 27.00 18.12 11.39
C TRP A 472 25.90 17.51 10.52
N LYS A 473 25.87 17.87 9.23
CA LYS A 473 24.92 17.29 8.27
C LYS A 473 25.05 15.76 8.20
N GLN A 474 26.29 15.25 8.11
CA GLN A 474 26.51 13.79 8.10
C GLN A 474 26.03 13.14 9.39
N HIS A 475 26.32 13.75 10.55
CA HIS A 475 25.84 13.26 11.84
C HIS A 475 24.31 13.17 11.91
N LEU A 476 23.59 14.16 11.40
CA LEU A 476 22.12 14.13 11.33
C LEU A 476 21.62 13.02 10.39
N LEU A 477 22.27 12.81 9.25
CA LEU A 477 21.94 11.71 8.34
C LEU A 477 22.14 10.34 9.01
N ASP A 478 23.25 10.16 9.75
CA ASP A 478 23.53 8.92 10.48
C ASP A 478 22.50 8.63 11.59
N LEU A 479 21.95 9.69 12.21
CA LEU A 479 20.89 9.56 13.21
C LEU A 479 19.55 9.22 12.61
N MET A 480 19.26 9.74 11.41
CA MET A 480 17.99 9.49 10.73
C MET A 480 17.97 8.14 10.02
N PHE A 481 19.10 7.75 9.46
CA PHE A 481 19.29 6.52 8.70
C PHE A 481 20.46 5.74 9.29
N PRO A 482 20.32 5.19 10.53
CA PRO A 482 21.37 4.37 11.10
C PRO A 482 21.67 3.23 10.12
N ALA A 483 22.95 3.07 9.76
CA ALA A 483 23.37 1.96 8.92
C ALA A 483 22.79 0.68 9.54
N THR A 484 21.89 0.04 8.80
CA THR A 484 21.32 -1.25 9.19
C THR A 484 22.49 -2.19 9.41
N LYS A 485 22.78 -2.55 10.68
CA LYS A 485 23.60 -3.73 10.93
C LYS A 485 22.89 -4.84 10.17
N THR A 486 23.54 -5.35 9.14
CA THR A 486 23.11 -6.56 8.46
C THR A 486 23.04 -7.64 9.55
N GLU A 487 21.87 -7.82 10.14
CA GLU A 487 21.58 -9.04 10.87
C GLU A 487 21.62 -10.14 9.84
N LYS A 488 22.69 -10.92 9.90
CA LYS A 488 22.71 -12.20 9.26
C LYS A 488 21.54 -12.98 9.85
N SER A 489 20.49 -13.12 9.07
CA SER A 489 19.41 -14.04 9.40
C SER A 489 20.01 -15.43 9.63
N PRO A 490 19.59 -16.15 10.68
CA PRO A 490 20.02 -17.51 10.94
C PRO A 490 19.53 -18.49 9.86
#